data_dcb34408bea0e1ef413e509308463554
#
_entry.id   dcb34408bea0e1ef413e509308463554
#
_cell.length_a   1.000
_cell.length_b   1.000
_cell.length_c   1.000
_cell.angle_alpha   90.00
_cell.angle_beta   90.00
_cell.angle_gamma   90.00
#
_symmetry.space_group_name_H-M   'P 1'
#
loop_
_entity.id
_entity.type
_entity.pdbx_description
1 polymer ?
#
loop_
_entity_poly.entity_id
_entity_poly.type
_entity_poly.pdbx_seq_one_letter_code
_entity_poly.pdbx_strand_id
1 'polypeptide(L)'
;MRFVSSLTTGGSFYRAVITIVVAIFLFDVQAALIKHMGTRFSIEQIAVFRNFFGLFPHFIVLLLMAEWRSAGYSLKMKRWKLGLGRGLLLICAQMSFYYALTHLELATAATLAFSGPLFVTILSIPLLGHRVGWWRTSAVVLGFIGVVLVMRPGSDTFTLVALFPIAAAFFYALASLSSRFFDEDVSTALISIYATTGAMISALVVLVTVGQWTPMTQLTCLLYTSPSPRD
;
A
#
# COMPACT_ATOMS: atom_id res chain seq x y z
N MET A 1 -4.30 25.43 -8.81
CA MET A 1 -5.63 25.96 -8.43
C MET A 1 -6.77 25.62 -9.42
N ARG A 2 -6.52 25.07 -10.62
CA ARG A 2 -7.58 24.70 -11.59
C ARG A 2 -8.29 23.37 -11.31
N PHE A 3 -7.76 22.50 -10.46
CA PHE A 3 -8.38 21.20 -10.15
C PHE A 3 -9.55 21.27 -9.15
N VAL A 4 -9.61 22.32 -8.34
CA VAL A 4 -10.67 22.50 -7.33
C VAL A 4 -11.94 23.11 -7.92
N SER A 5 -11.84 23.84 -9.02
CA SER A 5 -13.01 24.50 -9.65
C SER A 5 -13.90 23.56 -10.47
N SER A 6 -13.42 22.34 -10.83
CA SER A 6 -14.21 21.35 -11.55
C SER A 6 -15.06 20.44 -10.63
N LEU A 7 -14.86 20.50 -9.32
CA LEU A 7 -15.60 19.70 -8.33
C LEU A 7 -16.97 20.29 -7.95
N THR A 8 -17.33 21.46 -8.46
CA THR A 8 -18.58 22.16 -8.09
C THR A 8 -19.83 21.72 -8.86
N THR A 9 -19.71 20.81 -9.82
CA THR A 9 -20.87 20.12 -10.37
C THR A 9 -21.17 18.90 -9.51
N GLY A 10 -22.32 18.86 -8.84
CA GLY A 10 -22.69 17.80 -7.88
C GLY A 10 -22.42 16.36 -8.37
N GLY A 11 -22.52 16.09 -9.66
CA GLY A 11 -22.21 14.80 -10.24
C GLY A 11 -20.73 14.38 -10.14
N SER A 12 -19.78 15.32 -10.12
CA SER A 12 -18.34 15.01 -9.99
C SER A 12 -17.97 14.63 -8.56
N PHE A 13 -18.58 15.26 -7.56
CA PHE A 13 -18.38 14.95 -6.15
C PHE A 13 -18.85 13.54 -5.81
N TYR A 14 -20.08 13.17 -6.22
CA TYR A 14 -20.63 11.83 -5.97
C TYR A 14 -19.77 10.73 -6.65
N ARG A 15 -19.31 10.97 -7.87
CA ARG A 15 -18.40 10.03 -8.57
C ARG A 15 -17.09 9.84 -7.80
N ALA A 16 -16.50 10.91 -7.29
CA ALA A 16 -15.26 10.82 -6.49
C ALA A 16 -15.50 10.03 -5.20
N VAL A 17 -16.60 10.29 -4.48
CA VAL A 17 -16.96 9.55 -3.26
C VAL A 17 -17.17 8.07 -3.55
N ILE A 18 -17.97 7.73 -4.58
CA ILE A 18 -18.21 6.34 -4.97
C ILE A 18 -16.89 5.63 -5.33
N THR A 19 -16.02 6.30 -6.10
CA THR A 19 -14.71 5.73 -6.49
C THR A 19 -13.86 5.43 -5.26
N ILE A 20 -13.83 6.32 -4.27
CA ILE A 20 -13.06 6.11 -3.04
C ILE A 20 -13.66 4.94 -2.23
N VAL A 21 -14.99 4.88 -2.08
CA VAL A 21 -15.66 3.78 -1.36
C VAL A 21 -15.36 2.43 -2.01
N VAL A 22 -15.49 2.35 -3.34
CA VAL A 22 -15.18 1.13 -4.11
C VAL A 22 -13.70 0.76 -3.94
N ALA A 23 -12.79 1.73 -4.00
CA ALA A 23 -11.36 1.48 -3.84
C ALA A 23 -11.02 0.93 -2.44
N ILE A 24 -11.63 1.48 -1.38
CA ILE A 24 -11.45 0.99 0.00
C ILE A 24 -12.01 -0.43 0.11
N PHE A 25 -13.21 -0.69 -0.40
CA PHE A 25 -13.80 -2.02 -0.37
C PHE A 25 -12.92 -3.07 -1.09
N LEU A 26 -12.40 -2.74 -2.27
CA LEU A 26 -11.49 -3.63 -3.00
C LEU A 26 -10.17 -3.85 -2.24
N PHE A 27 -9.68 -2.82 -1.54
CA PHE A 27 -8.50 -2.96 -0.69
C PHE A 27 -8.75 -3.90 0.49
N ASP A 28 -9.92 -3.83 1.14
CA ASP A 28 -10.28 -4.72 2.25
C ASP A 28 -10.49 -6.17 1.78
N VAL A 29 -11.13 -6.37 0.62
CA VAL A 29 -11.22 -7.69 -0.02
C VAL A 29 -9.84 -8.26 -0.31
N GLN A 30 -8.93 -7.43 -0.85
CA GLN A 30 -7.54 -7.84 -1.09
C GLN A 30 -6.84 -8.23 0.22
N ALA A 31 -7.01 -7.46 1.29
CA ALA A 31 -6.40 -7.77 2.59
C ALA A 31 -6.92 -9.10 3.17
N ALA A 32 -8.22 -9.37 3.04
CA ALA A 32 -8.83 -10.64 3.43
C ALA A 32 -8.28 -11.82 2.62
N LEU A 33 -8.12 -11.65 1.32
CA LEU A 33 -7.52 -12.66 0.43
C LEU A 33 -6.05 -12.93 0.82
N ILE A 34 -5.26 -11.90 1.08
CA ILE A 34 -3.86 -12.04 1.52
C ILE A 34 -3.80 -12.79 2.84
N LYS A 35 -4.67 -12.48 3.80
CA LYS A 35 -4.76 -13.19 5.08
C LYS A 35 -5.05 -14.69 4.85
N HIS A 36 -5.99 -15.00 3.97
CA HIS A 36 -6.32 -16.40 3.64
C HIS A 36 -5.18 -17.10 2.90
N MET A 37 -4.57 -16.45 1.92
CA MET A 37 -3.46 -17.02 1.15
C MET A 37 -2.19 -17.16 1.98
N GLY A 38 -1.93 -16.26 2.91
CA GLY A 38 -0.75 -16.28 3.79
C GLY A 38 -0.65 -17.50 4.70
N THR A 39 -1.72 -18.28 4.84
CA THR A 39 -1.69 -19.59 5.53
C THR A 39 -1.06 -20.71 4.67
N ARG A 40 -0.91 -20.48 3.36
CA ARG A 40 -0.49 -21.50 2.38
C ARG A 40 0.74 -21.10 1.58
N PHE A 41 0.90 -19.82 1.31
CA PHE A 41 1.99 -19.25 0.51
C PHE A 41 2.82 -18.30 1.36
N SER A 42 4.11 -18.19 1.06
CA SER A 42 4.95 -17.20 1.71
C SER A 42 4.51 -15.78 1.34
N ILE A 43 4.65 -14.85 2.28
CA ILE A 43 4.24 -13.46 2.08
C ILE A 43 5.04 -12.78 0.96
N GLU A 44 6.30 -13.19 0.76
CA GLU A 44 7.17 -12.73 -0.31
C GLU A 44 6.64 -13.15 -1.68
N GLN A 45 6.18 -14.40 -1.78
CA GLN A 45 5.60 -14.94 -3.01
C GLN A 45 4.30 -14.20 -3.37
N ILE A 46 3.42 -13.97 -2.39
CA ILE A 46 2.20 -13.19 -2.56
C ILE A 46 2.54 -11.76 -3.04
N ALA A 47 3.58 -11.14 -2.46
CA ALA A 47 4.00 -9.79 -2.86
C ALA A 47 4.54 -9.74 -4.30
N VAL A 48 5.34 -10.72 -4.73
CA VAL A 48 5.83 -10.79 -6.11
C VAL A 48 4.66 -10.85 -7.09
N PHE A 49 3.73 -11.80 -6.89
CA PHE A 49 2.57 -11.95 -7.78
C PHE A 49 1.69 -10.71 -7.77
N ARG A 50 1.39 -10.14 -6.60
CA ARG A 50 0.60 -8.92 -6.50
C ARG A 50 1.23 -7.76 -7.27
N ASN A 51 2.53 -7.53 -7.13
CA ASN A 51 3.21 -6.44 -7.82
C ASN A 51 3.31 -6.72 -9.32
N PHE A 52 3.54 -7.97 -9.73
CA PHE A 52 3.53 -8.36 -11.14
C PHE A 52 2.17 -8.08 -11.79
N PHE A 53 1.10 -8.63 -11.23
CA PHE A 53 -0.25 -8.39 -11.76
C PHE A 53 -0.69 -6.92 -11.61
N GLY A 54 -0.19 -6.21 -10.60
CA GLY A 54 -0.43 -4.78 -10.39
C GLY A 54 0.15 -3.88 -11.48
N LEU A 55 1.15 -4.33 -12.25
CA LEU A 55 1.70 -3.59 -13.38
C LEU A 55 0.69 -3.43 -14.52
N PHE A 56 -0.15 -4.45 -14.77
CA PHE A 56 -1.11 -4.43 -15.89
C PHE A 56 -2.10 -3.24 -15.83
N PRO A 57 -2.82 -3.01 -14.72
CA PRO A 57 -3.73 -1.87 -14.66
C PRO A 57 -3.00 -0.52 -14.73
N HIS A 58 -1.80 -0.40 -14.18
CA HIS A 58 -1.01 0.83 -14.31
C HIS A 58 -0.61 1.09 -15.77
N PHE A 59 -0.26 0.03 -16.50
CA PHE A 59 0.09 0.12 -17.90
C PHE A 59 -1.12 0.47 -18.77
N ILE A 60 -2.28 -0.14 -18.48
CA ILE A 60 -3.55 0.19 -19.16
C ILE A 60 -3.90 1.67 -18.94
N VAL A 61 -3.82 2.16 -17.71
CA VAL A 61 -4.08 3.58 -17.40
C VAL A 61 -3.13 4.47 -18.20
N LEU A 62 -1.84 4.13 -18.25
CA LEU A 62 -0.85 4.89 -19.01
C LEU A 62 -1.19 4.91 -20.50
N LEU A 63 -1.57 3.77 -21.09
CA LEU A 63 -2.01 3.67 -22.51
C LEU A 63 -3.23 4.55 -22.82
N LEU A 64 -4.13 4.69 -21.86
CA LEU A 64 -5.34 5.51 -22.02
C LEU A 64 -5.07 7.02 -21.88
N MET A 65 -3.93 7.42 -21.30
CA MET A 65 -3.60 8.84 -21.12
C MET A 65 -3.19 9.47 -22.46
N ALA A 66 -3.95 10.49 -22.89
CA ALA A 66 -3.68 11.23 -24.11
C ALA A 66 -2.33 11.97 -24.08
N GLU A 67 -1.95 12.48 -22.90
CA GLU A 67 -0.68 13.16 -22.64
C GLU A 67 0.53 12.27 -22.92
N TRP A 68 0.48 11.00 -22.54
CA TRP A 68 1.54 10.06 -22.81
C TRP A 68 1.66 9.72 -24.29
N ARG A 69 0.52 9.63 -24.98
CA ARG A 69 0.49 9.44 -26.45
C ARG A 69 1.10 10.63 -27.19
N SER A 70 0.77 11.85 -26.78
CA SER A 70 1.33 13.07 -27.37
C SER A 70 2.83 13.24 -27.11
N ALA A 71 3.33 12.70 -25.99
CA ALA A 71 4.74 12.67 -25.64
C ALA A 71 5.55 11.54 -26.34
N GLY A 72 4.99 10.87 -27.35
CA GLY A 72 5.67 9.84 -28.12
C GLY A 72 5.93 8.53 -27.37
N TYR A 73 5.00 8.15 -26.47
CA TYR A 73 5.06 6.89 -25.68
C TYR A 73 6.35 6.74 -24.86
N SER A 74 6.94 7.84 -24.42
CA SER A 74 8.18 7.81 -23.65
C SER A 74 7.97 7.28 -22.24
N LEU A 75 8.68 6.20 -21.88
CA LEU A 75 8.78 5.69 -20.53
C LEU A 75 9.94 6.33 -19.75
N LYS A 76 10.69 7.24 -20.37
CA LYS A 76 11.85 7.85 -19.75
C LYS A 76 11.43 8.83 -18.65
N MET A 77 11.92 8.62 -17.45
CA MET A 77 11.73 9.50 -16.30
C MET A 77 13.10 10.00 -15.81
N LYS A 78 13.26 11.32 -15.69
CA LYS A 78 14.52 11.95 -15.25
C LYS A 78 14.97 11.43 -13.89
N ARG A 79 14.03 11.25 -12.96
CA ARG A 79 14.28 10.77 -11.59
C ARG A 79 13.87 9.29 -11.39
N TRP A 80 14.23 8.42 -12.34
CA TRP A 80 13.87 7.00 -12.29
C TRP A 80 14.37 6.28 -11.03
N LYS A 81 15.57 6.67 -10.51
CA LYS A 81 16.11 6.12 -9.26
C LYS A 81 15.21 6.40 -8.06
N LEU A 82 14.60 7.59 -8.00
CA LEU A 82 13.63 7.94 -6.97
C LEU A 82 12.36 7.10 -7.10
N GLY A 83 11.91 6.83 -8.33
CA GLY A 83 10.78 5.94 -8.61
C GLY A 83 11.01 4.52 -8.13
N LEU A 84 12.17 3.94 -8.44
CA LEU A 84 12.55 2.62 -7.93
C LEU A 84 12.76 2.61 -6.41
N GLY A 85 13.40 3.65 -5.85
CA GLY A 85 13.56 3.80 -4.39
C GLY A 85 12.23 3.88 -3.65
N ARG A 86 11.21 4.52 -4.24
CA ARG A 86 9.84 4.48 -3.74
C ARG A 86 9.32 3.04 -3.68
N GLY A 87 9.69 2.19 -4.65
CA GLY A 87 9.35 0.77 -4.66
C GLY A 87 9.90 0.02 -3.44
N LEU A 88 11.11 0.35 -2.97
CA LEU A 88 11.66 -0.21 -1.73
C LEU A 88 10.82 0.16 -0.51
N LEU A 89 10.37 1.41 -0.40
CA LEU A 89 9.49 1.82 0.69
C LEU A 89 8.15 1.06 0.64
N LEU A 90 7.60 0.87 -0.56
CA LEU A 90 6.36 0.14 -0.75
C LEU A 90 6.50 -1.34 -0.39
N ILE A 91 7.62 -2.00 -0.73
CA ILE A 91 7.81 -3.41 -0.36
C ILE A 91 8.01 -3.56 1.16
N CYS A 92 8.74 -2.66 1.81
CA CYS A 92 8.85 -2.66 3.27
C CYS A 92 7.47 -2.52 3.93
N ALA A 93 6.64 -1.60 3.43
CA ALA A 93 5.28 -1.44 3.91
C ALA A 93 4.43 -2.70 3.68
N GLN A 94 4.50 -3.29 2.48
CA GLN A 94 3.76 -4.50 2.14
C GLN A 94 4.17 -5.69 3.00
N MET A 95 5.47 -5.96 3.13
CA MET A 95 5.97 -7.07 3.95
C MET A 95 5.53 -6.93 5.39
N SER A 96 5.68 -5.73 5.98
CA SER A 96 5.25 -5.45 7.34
C SER A 96 3.74 -5.67 7.50
N PHE A 97 2.92 -5.17 6.56
CA PHE A 97 1.48 -5.33 6.63
C PHE A 97 1.03 -6.79 6.43
N TYR A 98 1.63 -7.50 5.49
CA TYR A 98 1.30 -8.91 5.22
C TYR A 98 1.67 -9.81 6.39
N TYR A 99 2.84 -9.57 7.00
CA TYR A 99 3.22 -10.26 8.22
C TYR A 99 2.20 -10.02 9.35
N ALA A 100 1.74 -8.79 9.50
CA ALA A 100 0.70 -8.46 10.47
C ALA A 100 -0.62 -9.20 10.17
N LEU A 101 -1.06 -9.25 8.91
CA LEU A 101 -2.29 -9.93 8.51
C LEU A 101 -2.29 -11.42 8.80
N THR A 102 -1.12 -12.07 8.74
CA THR A 102 -0.99 -13.52 9.02
C THR A 102 -0.98 -13.84 10.52
N HIS A 103 -0.66 -12.86 11.38
CA HIS A 103 -0.49 -13.08 12.83
C HIS A 103 -1.51 -12.34 13.70
N LEU A 104 -2.19 -11.32 13.15
CA LEU A 104 -3.20 -10.53 13.87
C LEU A 104 -4.58 -10.74 13.25
N GLU A 105 -5.60 -10.37 14.00
CA GLU A 105 -6.95 -10.21 13.43
C GLU A 105 -6.95 -9.09 12.38
N LEU A 106 -7.70 -9.31 11.30
CA LEU A 106 -7.79 -8.36 10.19
C LEU A 106 -8.20 -6.95 10.65
N ALA A 107 -9.21 -6.90 11.55
CA ALA A 107 -9.69 -5.63 12.09
C ALA A 107 -8.62 -4.88 12.87
N THR A 108 -7.84 -5.57 13.70
CA THR A 108 -6.74 -4.99 14.47
C THR A 108 -5.63 -4.48 13.55
N ALA A 109 -5.19 -5.30 12.59
CA ALA A 109 -4.15 -4.92 11.63
C ALA A 109 -4.59 -3.71 10.80
N ALA A 110 -5.82 -3.68 10.29
CA ALA A 110 -6.36 -2.57 9.53
C ALA A 110 -6.47 -1.30 10.39
N THR A 111 -6.99 -1.38 11.61
CA THR A 111 -7.12 -0.23 12.52
C THR A 111 -5.77 0.42 12.81
N LEU A 112 -4.72 -0.39 13.08
CA LEU A 112 -3.38 0.13 13.33
C LEU A 112 -2.76 0.73 12.06
N ALA A 113 -3.04 0.18 10.88
CA ALA A 113 -2.59 0.74 9.61
C ALA A 113 -3.22 2.11 9.28
N PHE A 114 -4.40 2.42 9.83
CA PHE A 114 -5.00 3.76 9.72
C PHE A 114 -4.21 4.86 10.44
N SER A 115 -3.13 4.54 11.16
CA SER A 115 -2.15 5.53 11.62
C SER A 115 -1.38 6.23 10.47
N GLY A 116 -1.48 5.73 9.24
CA GLY A 116 -0.81 6.30 8.06
C GLY A 116 -0.97 7.81 7.89
N PRO A 117 -2.18 8.39 7.91
CA PRO A 117 -2.39 9.83 7.82
C PRO A 117 -1.68 10.63 8.92
N LEU A 118 -1.51 10.06 10.12
CA LEU A 118 -0.78 10.69 11.22
C LEU A 118 0.71 10.81 10.86
N PHE A 119 1.31 9.73 10.35
CA PHE A 119 2.69 9.74 9.86
C PHE A 119 2.89 10.67 8.68
N VAL A 120 1.96 10.72 7.72
CA VAL A 120 2.01 11.69 6.60
C VAL A 120 2.08 13.11 7.14
N THR A 121 1.28 13.44 8.15
CA THR A 121 1.26 14.78 8.73
C THR A 121 2.58 15.10 9.43
N ILE A 122 3.10 14.20 10.27
CA ILE A 122 4.36 14.40 10.99
C ILE A 122 5.54 14.50 10.03
N LEU A 123 5.64 13.57 9.08
CA LEU A 123 6.76 13.52 8.14
C LEU A 123 6.74 14.65 7.11
N SER A 124 5.57 15.28 6.87
CA SER A 124 5.47 16.45 5.99
C SER A 124 6.23 17.66 6.54
N ILE A 125 6.46 17.75 7.86
CA ILE A 125 7.19 18.85 8.49
C ILE A 125 8.67 18.82 8.04
N PRO A 126 9.46 17.75 8.34
CA PRO A 126 10.87 17.72 7.98
C PRO A 126 11.12 17.52 6.49
N LEU A 127 10.22 16.82 5.76
CA LEU A 127 10.44 16.49 4.35
C LEU A 127 10.00 17.60 3.40
N LEU A 128 8.92 18.31 3.71
CA LEU A 128 8.34 19.33 2.83
C LEU A 128 8.39 20.75 3.41
N GLY A 129 8.92 20.92 4.63
CA GLY A 129 8.99 22.21 5.29
C GLY A 129 7.60 22.81 5.66
N HIS A 130 6.56 21.98 5.67
CA HIS A 130 5.22 22.45 5.98
C HIS A 130 5.09 22.84 7.45
N ARG A 131 4.55 24.04 7.69
CA ARG A 131 4.16 24.44 9.05
C ARG A 131 2.83 23.80 9.38
N VAL A 132 2.81 22.93 10.39
CA VAL A 132 1.59 22.29 10.88
C VAL A 132 0.98 23.19 11.95
N GLY A 133 -0.25 23.68 11.72
CA GLY A 133 -0.98 24.48 12.69
C GLY A 133 -1.42 23.64 13.90
N TRP A 134 -1.68 24.31 15.02
CA TRP A 134 -2.06 23.70 16.30
C TRP A 134 -3.20 22.68 16.18
N TRP A 135 -4.23 22.96 15.39
CA TRP A 135 -5.36 22.05 15.17
C TRP A 135 -4.96 20.71 14.54
N ARG A 136 -4.00 20.72 13.61
CA ARG A 136 -3.48 19.48 13.01
C ARG A 136 -2.60 18.72 13.98
N THR A 137 -1.79 19.44 14.77
CA THR A 137 -0.94 18.83 15.79
C THR A 137 -1.79 18.13 16.86
N SER A 138 -2.84 18.78 17.37
CA SER A 138 -3.74 18.17 18.34
C SER A 138 -4.46 16.93 17.78
N ALA A 139 -4.91 16.97 16.52
CA ALA A 139 -5.51 15.83 15.86
C ALA A 139 -4.54 14.64 15.74
N VAL A 140 -3.27 14.91 15.43
CA VAL A 140 -2.21 13.87 15.39
C VAL A 140 -1.98 13.26 16.78
N VAL A 141 -1.87 14.07 17.82
CA VAL A 141 -1.69 13.58 19.20
C VAL A 141 -2.88 12.71 19.63
N LEU A 142 -4.11 13.16 19.40
CA LEU A 142 -5.32 12.39 19.68
C LEU A 142 -5.35 11.06 18.90
N GLY A 143 -4.95 11.10 17.63
CA GLY A 143 -4.86 9.89 16.80
C GLY A 143 -3.85 8.89 17.35
N PHE A 144 -2.67 9.33 17.80
CA PHE A 144 -1.68 8.44 18.42
C PHE A 144 -2.15 7.88 19.76
N ILE A 145 -2.87 8.67 20.57
CA ILE A 145 -3.52 8.14 21.78
C ILE A 145 -4.48 7.01 21.40
N GLY A 146 -5.28 7.17 20.35
CA GLY A 146 -6.16 6.12 19.83
C GLY A 146 -5.38 4.85 19.43
N VAL A 147 -4.26 4.99 18.73
CA VAL A 147 -3.38 3.85 18.37
C VAL A 147 -2.88 3.13 19.62
N VAL A 148 -2.42 3.86 20.64
CA VAL A 148 -1.94 3.28 21.91
C VAL A 148 -3.07 2.53 22.63
N LEU A 149 -4.28 3.09 22.64
CA LEU A 149 -5.45 2.44 23.25
C LEU A 149 -5.82 1.12 22.55
N VAL A 150 -5.71 1.07 21.22
CA VAL A 150 -5.96 -0.16 20.45
C VAL A 150 -4.86 -1.19 20.70
N MET A 151 -3.61 -0.77 20.77
CA MET A 151 -2.47 -1.65 21.03
C MET A 151 -2.50 -2.28 22.44
N ARG A 152 -3.08 -1.58 23.43
CA ARG A 152 -3.10 -1.98 24.85
C ARG A 152 -1.74 -2.43 25.38
N PRO A 153 -0.69 -1.60 25.29
CA PRO A 153 0.63 -1.97 25.78
C PRO A 153 0.56 -2.29 27.28
N GLY A 154 1.17 -3.40 27.69
CA GLY A 154 1.12 -3.87 29.09
C GLY A 154 -0.03 -4.80 29.43
N SER A 155 -0.90 -5.16 28.50
CA SER A 155 -1.87 -6.25 28.67
C SER A 155 -1.30 -7.59 28.21
N ASP A 156 -1.83 -8.69 28.72
CA ASP A 156 -1.45 -10.06 28.30
C ASP A 156 -1.74 -10.33 26.82
N THR A 157 -2.57 -9.50 26.21
CA THR A 157 -2.93 -9.56 24.77
C THR A 157 -1.97 -8.74 23.89
N PHE A 158 -1.06 -7.96 24.47
CA PHE A 158 -0.09 -7.18 23.70
C PHE A 158 0.94 -8.09 23.02
N THR A 159 1.03 -8.00 21.72
CA THR A 159 2.05 -8.70 20.94
C THR A 159 2.92 -7.70 20.19
N LEU A 160 4.23 -7.95 20.13
CA LEU A 160 5.17 -7.14 19.34
C LEU A 160 4.78 -7.11 17.84
N VAL A 161 3.99 -8.08 17.39
CA VAL A 161 3.44 -8.11 16.04
C VAL A 161 2.58 -6.89 15.72
N ALA A 162 1.95 -6.26 16.72
CA ALA A 162 1.18 -5.03 16.54
C ALA A 162 2.02 -3.82 16.07
N LEU A 163 3.34 -3.88 16.17
CA LEU A 163 4.24 -2.86 15.62
C LEU A 163 4.34 -2.93 14.09
N PHE A 164 4.11 -4.08 13.48
CA PHE A 164 4.25 -4.24 12.03
C PHE A 164 3.23 -3.43 11.21
N PRO A 165 1.93 -3.36 11.56
CA PRO A 165 1.00 -2.48 10.86
C PRO A 165 1.37 -1.00 10.98
N ILE A 166 1.93 -0.60 12.12
CA ILE A 166 2.39 0.77 12.36
C ILE A 166 3.64 1.07 11.51
N ALA A 167 4.59 0.14 11.45
CA ALA A 167 5.73 0.24 10.55
C ALA A 167 5.29 0.30 9.08
N ALA A 168 4.31 -0.51 8.68
CA ALA A 168 3.72 -0.44 7.35
C ALA A 168 3.14 0.95 7.07
N ALA A 169 2.36 1.51 7.99
CA ALA A 169 1.79 2.85 7.88
C ALA A 169 2.88 3.93 7.74
N PHE A 170 3.99 3.82 8.47
CA PHE A 170 5.14 4.71 8.38
C PHE A 170 5.80 4.64 6.98
N PHE A 171 6.10 3.44 6.47
CA PHE A 171 6.69 3.29 5.15
C PHE A 171 5.75 3.73 4.03
N TYR A 172 4.45 3.49 4.16
CA TYR A 172 3.44 4.03 3.23
C TYR A 172 3.40 5.55 3.25
N ALA A 173 3.51 6.18 4.43
CA ALA A 173 3.58 7.63 4.55
C ALA A 173 4.81 8.20 3.84
N LEU A 174 5.99 7.60 4.04
CA LEU A 174 7.22 7.97 3.32
C LEU A 174 7.06 7.80 1.81
N ALA A 175 6.53 6.67 1.35
CA ALA A 175 6.27 6.43 -0.06
C ALA A 175 5.27 7.44 -0.62
N SER A 176 4.24 7.82 0.12
CA SER A 176 3.26 8.82 -0.29
C SER A 176 3.91 10.21 -0.43
N LEU A 177 4.69 10.63 0.55
CA LEU A 177 5.38 11.92 0.53
C LEU A 177 6.46 11.98 -0.55
N SER A 178 7.11 10.86 -0.86
CA SER A 178 8.13 10.81 -1.92
C SER A 178 7.57 11.19 -3.29
N SER A 179 6.25 11.05 -3.50
CA SER A 179 5.61 11.50 -4.75
C SER A 179 5.67 13.01 -4.97
N ARG A 180 5.88 13.80 -3.92
CA ARG A 180 6.01 15.25 -4.00
C ARG A 180 7.36 15.73 -4.53
N PHE A 181 8.33 14.82 -4.63
CA PHE A 181 9.67 15.13 -5.15
C PHE A 181 9.82 14.88 -6.66
N PHE A 182 8.77 14.41 -7.32
CA PHE A 182 8.76 14.29 -8.77
C PHE A 182 8.37 15.61 -9.43
N ASP A 183 8.86 15.81 -10.65
CA ASP A 183 8.54 16.99 -11.46
C ASP A 183 7.03 16.93 -11.84
N GLU A 184 6.38 18.10 -11.93
CA GLU A 184 4.94 18.22 -12.21
C GLU A 184 4.54 17.65 -13.58
N ASP A 185 5.49 17.59 -14.51
CA ASP A 185 5.29 17.08 -15.87
C ASP A 185 5.21 15.54 -15.93
N VAL A 186 5.56 14.85 -14.84
CA VAL A 186 5.58 13.38 -14.83
C VAL A 186 4.21 12.85 -14.43
N SER A 187 3.61 12.02 -15.30
CA SER A 187 2.30 11.42 -15.01
C SER A 187 2.35 10.50 -13.78
N THR A 188 1.31 10.56 -12.95
CA THR A 188 1.17 9.69 -11.76
C THR A 188 1.21 8.20 -12.13
N ALA A 189 0.70 7.83 -13.31
CA ALA A 189 0.73 6.46 -13.80
C ALA A 189 2.17 6.00 -14.05
N LEU A 190 3.03 6.84 -14.62
CA LEU A 190 4.44 6.53 -14.86
C LEU A 190 5.19 6.37 -13.53
N ILE A 191 4.97 7.26 -12.57
CA ILE A 191 5.55 7.15 -11.22
C ILE A 191 5.13 5.83 -10.56
N SER A 192 3.86 5.43 -10.72
CA SER A 192 3.33 4.18 -10.16
C SER A 192 3.96 2.95 -10.82
N ILE A 193 4.20 2.96 -12.14
CA ILE A 193 4.88 1.87 -12.85
C ILE A 193 6.29 1.67 -12.30
N TYR A 194 7.08 2.74 -12.19
CA TYR A 194 8.43 2.64 -11.63
C TYR A 194 8.43 2.15 -10.18
N ALA A 195 7.51 2.66 -9.37
CA ALA A 195 7.39 2.25 -7.98
C ALA A 195 6.97 0.76 -7.85
N THR A 196 5.99 0.31 -8.64
CA THR A 196 5.53 -1.09 -8.63
C THR A 196 6.61 -2.02 -9.19
N THR A 197 7.34 -1.59 -10.23
CA THR A 197 8.50 -2.34 -10.76
C THR A 197 9.61 -2.46 -9.71
N GLY A 198 9.93 -1.37 -9.02
CA GLY A 198 10.89 -1.39 -7.91
C GLY A 198 10.45 -2.29 -6.76
N ALA A 199 9.18 -2.25 -6.39
CA ALA A 199 8.61 -3.14 -5.38
C ALA A 199 8.65 -4.62 -5.82
N MET A 200 8.35 -4.91 -7.09
CA MET A 200 8.42 -6.26 -7.64
C MET A 200 9.85 -6.82 -7.62
N ILE A 201 10.83 -6.02 -8.09
CA ILE A 201 12.25 -6.43 -8.08
C ILE A 201 12.70 -6.69 -6.64
N SER A 202 12.37 -5.79 -5.71
CA SER A 202 12.73 -5.94 -4.31
C SER A 202 12.06 -7.15 -3.66
N ALA A 203 10.78 -7.40 -3.95
CA ALA A 203 10.07 -8.60 -3.49
C ALA A 203 10.71 -9.89 -4.03
N LEU A 204 11.11 -9.88 -5.30
CA LEU A 204 11.80 -11.02 -5.92
C LEU A 204 13.15 -11.28 -5.26
N VAL A 205 13.93 -10.23 -4.97
CA VAL A 205 15.21 -10.36 -4.25
C VAL A 205 14.97 -10.98 -2.86
N VAL A 206 13.99 -10.50 -2.11
CA VAL A 206 13.66 -11.05 -0.79
C VAL A 206 13.20 -12.52 -0.92
N LEU A 207 12.37 -12.84 -1.90
CA LEU A 207 11.92 -14.22 -2.14
C LEU A 207 13.09 -15.18 -2.44
N VAL A 208 14.07 -14.74 -3.24
CA VAL A 208 15.23 -15.57 -3.61
C VAL A 208 16.22 -15.70 -2.45
N THR A 209 16.38 -14.66 -1.61
CA THR A 209 17.40 -14.65 -0.55
C THR A 209 16.92 -15.24 0.77
N VAL A 210 15.67 -15.05 1.12
CA VAL A 210 15.11 -15.39 2.45
C VAL A 210 13.85 -16.25 2.32
N GLY A 211 13.09 -16.08 1.25
CA GLY A 211 11.79 -16.71 1.08
C GLY A 211 11.87 -18.19 0.75
N GLN A 212 10.86 -18.94 1.20
CA GLN A 212 10.65 -20.31 0.79
C GLN A 212 9.64 -20.34 -0.36
N TRP A 213 10.05 -20.89 -1.50
CA TRP A 213 9.15 -21.07 -2.63
C TRP A 213 8.21 -22.26 -2.37
N THR A 214 6.92 -21.97 -2.20
CA THR A 214 5.89 -23.01 -2.16
C THR A 214 5.41 -23.30 -3.59
N PRO A 215 5.58 -24.52 -4.13
CA PRO A 215 5.19 -24.84 -5.50
C PRO A 215 3.67 -24.76 -5.68
N MET A 216 3.23 -24.15 -6.77
CA MET A 216 1.80 -23.96 -7.09
C MET A 216 1.04 -25.28 -7.33
N THR A 217 1.76 -26.40 -7.51
CA THR A 217 1.16 -27.73 -7.61
C THR A 217 0.33 -28.11 -6.38
N GLN A 218 0.58 -27.51 -5.23
CA GLN A 218 -0.27 -27.68 -4.05
C GLN A 218 -1.66 -27.04 -4.21
N LEU A 219 -1.83 -26.09 -5.12
CA LEU A 219 -3.13 -25.47 -5.40
C LEU A 219 -4.10 -26.47 -6.06
N THR A 220 -3.61 -27.29 -6.97
CA THR A 220 -4.39 -28.34 -7.65
C THR A 220 -4.78 -29.46 -6.68
N CYS A 221 -3.90 -29.84 -5.75
CA CYS A 221 -4.20 -30.83 -4.73
C CYS A 221 -5.31 -30.36 -3.76
N LEU A 222 -5.36 -29.07 -3.46
CA LEU A 222 -6.32 -28.47 -2.48
C LEU A 222 -7.69 -28.17 -3.09
N LEU A 223 -7.78 -27.98 -4.40
CA LEU A 223 -9.09 -27.93 -5.09
C LEU A 223 -9.75 -29.32 -5.14
N TYR A 224 -8.95 -30.39 -5.04
CA TYR A 224 -9.46 -31.77 -5.06
C TYR A 224 -9.64 -32.41 -3.68
N THR A 225 -8.99 -31.89 -2.64
CA THR A 225 -9.19 -32.34 -1.25
C THR A 225 -9.97 -31.29 -0.47
N SER A 226 -11.24 -31.16 -0.78
CA SER A 226 -12.22 -30.63 0.17
C SER A 226 -12.23 -31.54 1.40
N PRO A 227 -12.01 -31.06 2.64
CA PRO A 227 -12.18 -31.90 3.80
C PRO A 227 -13.61 -32.42 3.80
N SER A 228 -13.74 -33.74 3.81
CA SER A 228 -15.01 -34.43 3.98
C SER A 228 -15.62 -33.93 5.30
N PRO A 229 -16.91 -33.58 5.35
CA PRO A 229 -17.55 -33.12 6.60
C PRO A 229 -17.82 -34.26 7.59
N ARG A 230 -16.95 -35.24 7.61
CA ARG A 230 -17.00 -36.40 8.50
C ARG A 230 -15.61 -36.71 9.03
N ASP A 231 -15.10 -35.90 9.91
CA ASP A 231 -14.12 -36.29 10.94
C ASP A 231 -14.15 -35.22 12.05
#